data_147f28e69eebb7e6a7a087df1502eeb4
#
_entry.id   147f28e69eebb7e6a7a087df1502eeb4
#
_cell.length_a   1.000
_cell.length_b   1.000
_cell.length_c   1.000
_cell.angle_alpha   90.00
_cell.angle_beta   90.00
_cell.angle_gamma   90.00
#
_symmetry.space_group_name_H-M   'P 1'
#
loop_
_entity.id
_entity.type
_entity.pdbx_description
1 polymer ?
#
loop_
_entity_poly.entity_id
_entity_poly.type
_entity_poly.pdbx_seq_one_letter_code
_entity_poly.pdbx_strand_id
1 'polypeptide(L)'
;MSLKVAIQMDPIDHVDINADSSFRIAEEAQARGHSLFYYTPDQLSYREGRVIARGWPLTVRREQGNHFTLGERQDMDLADMDVVWLRQDPPFDMGYITTTHILDMIHPDTLVVNDPFWVRNYPEKLLVLQFPDLTPPTMIARDFETLKSFKHTHGDIILKPLYGNGGAGVFRLDENDRNLASLHELFAGINREPLIAQKFLPDVSNGDKRVILVDGEPVGAINRVPAAGETRSNMHVGGRPEKIGLTERDLEICAAIGPLLREKGQIFVGIDVIGDYLTEINVTSPTGIQELERFDGTNVAEKIWQAIEARRA
;
A
#
# COMPACT_ATOMS: atom_id res chain seq x y z
N MET A 1 13.94 16.98 17.16
CA MET A 1 13.08 16.51 18.29
C MET A 1 13.13 14.98 18.30
N SER A 2 13.27 14.31 19.47
CA SER A 2 13.17 12.85 19.54
C SER A 2 11.70 12.46 19.73
N LEU A 3 11.14 11.64 18.83
CA LEU A 3 9.77 11.18 18.89
C LEU A 3 9.68 9.78 19.48
N LYS A 4 8.56 9.46 20.13
CA LYS A 4 8.17 8.12 20.52
C LYS A 4 7.32 7.51 19.40
N VAL A 5 7.80 6.46 18.77
CA VAL A 5 7.20 5.86 17.58
C VAL A 5 6.78 4.44 17.86
N ALA A 6 5.49 4.14 17.74
CA ALA A 6 5.01 2.77 17.71
C ALA A 6 4.86 2.30 16.24
N ILE A 7 5.33 1.10 15.95
CA ILE A 7 5.25 0.50 14.62
C ILE A 7 4.37 -0.74 14.69
N GLN A 8 3.20 -0.67 14.08
CA GLN A 8 2.34 -1.83 13.86
C GLN A 8 2.71 -2.46 12.52
N MET A 9 3.30 -3.64 12.55
CA MET A 9 3.68 -4.37 11.34
C MET A 9 3.63 -5.88 11.59
N ASP A 10 3.72 -6.65 10.52
CA ASP A 10 3.81 -8.10 10.59
C ASP A 10 5.09 -8.57 11.32
N PRO A 11 5.21 -9.88 11.65
CA PRO A 11 6.31 -10.38 12.48
C PRO A 11 7.68 -9.98 11.95
N ILE A 12 8.43 -9.22 12.77
CA ILE A 12 9.72 -8.61 12.39
C ILE A 12 10.81 -9.65 12.08
N ASP A 13 10.70 -10.86 12.60
CA ASP A 13 11.60 -11.98 12.35
C ASP A 13 11.48 -12.55 10.92
N HIS A 14 10.34 -12.27 10.22
CA HIS A 14 10.11 -12.67 8.84
C HIS A 14 10.49 -11.61 7.81
N VAL A 15 10.97 -10.45 8.24
CA VAL A 15 11.28 -9.32 7.36
C VAL A 15 12.53 -9.59 6.52
N ASP A 16 12.43 -9.36 5.21
CA ASP A 16 13.61 -9.22 4.35
C ASP A 16 14.17 -7.80 4.48
N ILE A 17 15.27 -7.67 5.21
CA ILE A 17 15.91 -6.37 5.48
C ILE A 17 16.34 -5.62 4.21
N ASN A 18 16.43 -6.28 3.06
CA ASN A 18 16.86 -5.69 1.79
C ASN A 18 15.69 -5.25 0.90
N ALA A 19 14.45 -5.61 1.26
CA ALA A 19 13.26 -5.30 0.46
C ALA A 19 12.16 -4.61 1.28
N ASP A 20 12.07 -4.89 2.58
CA ASP A 20 10.97 -4.39 3.41
C ASP A 20 11.07 -2.88 3.66
N SER A 21 9.98 -2.18 3.35
CA SER A 21 9.89 -0.73 3.52
C SER A 21 9.70 -0.32 4.98
N SER A 22 9.00 -1.13 5.79
CA SER A 22 8.77 -0.84 7.21
C SER A 22 10.06 -0.92 8.00
N PHE A 23 10.90 -1.92 7.68
CA PHE A 23 12.24 -2.03 8.26
C PHE A 23 13.11 -0.82 7.92
N ARG A 24 13.12 -0.39 6.64
CA ARG A 24 13.89 0.79 6.22
C ARG A 24 13.42 2.08 6.90
N ILE A 25 12.11 2.23 7.10
CA ILE A 25 11.50 3.35 7.83
C ILE A 25 11.93 3.32 9.30
N ALA A 26 11.98 2.13 9.92
CA ALA A 26 12.43 1.96 11.30
C ALA A 26 13.93 2.29 11.47
N GLU A 27 14.79 1.88 10.51
CA GLU A 27 16.21 2.25 10.50
C GLU A 27 16.41 3.77 10.49
N GLU A 28 15.68 4.46 9.61
CA GLU A 28 15.77 5.93 9.51
C GLU A 28 15.26 6.62 10.78
N ALA A 29 14.15 6.15 11.35
CA ALA A 29 13.63 6.66 12.63
C ALA A 29 14.67 6.55 13.74
N GLN A 30 15.31 5.38 13.88
CA GLN A 30 16.35 5.16 14.87
C GLN A 30 17.58 6.02 14.61
N ALA A 31 18.01 6.19 13.35
CA ALA A 31 19.13 7.06 12.99
C ALA A 31 18.87 8.54 13.32
N ARG A 32 17.61 8.96 13.29
CA ARG A 32 17.15 10.31 13.69
C ARG A 32 17.02 10.47 15.22
N GLY A 33 17.25 9.40 15.98
CA GLY A 33 17.18 9.40 17.45
C GLY A 33 15.77 9.24 18.00
N HIS A 34 14.83 8.73 17.22
CA HIS A 34 13.49 8.38 17.70
C HIS A 34 13.55 7.06 18.49
N SER A 35 12.70 6.93 19.51
CA SER A 35 12.53 5.66 20.24
C SER A 35 11.44 4.82 19.57
N LEU A 36 11.73 3.52 19.37
CA LEU A 36 10.84 2.62 18.69
C LEU A 36 10.17 1.64 19.64
N PHE A 37 8.87 1.41 19.42
CA PHE A 37 8.07 0.39 20.05
C PHE A 37 7.40 -0.44 18.95
N TYR A 38 7.53 -1.76 18.99
CA TYR A 38 7.01 -2.68 17.98
C TYR A 38 5.88 -3.53 18.54
N TYR A 39 4.84 -3.73 17.77
CA TYR A 39 3.76 -4.68 18.03
C TYR A 39 3.13 -5.19 16.73
N THR A 40 2.54 -6.39 16.78
CA THR A 40 1.77 -6.95 15.67
C THR A 40 0.29 -6.58 15.79
N PRO A 41 -0.48 -6.61 14.68
CA PRO A 41 -1.90 -6.21 14.69
C PRO A 41 -2.76 -6.94 15.74
N ASP A 42 -2.49 -8.22 16.00
CA ASP A 42 -3.17 -9.03 17.01
C ASP A 42 -2.90 -8.60 18.45
N GLN A 43 -1.90 -7.76 18.68
CA GLN A 43 -1.55 -7.20 19.99
C GLN A 43 -2.24 -5.86 20.28
N LEU A 44 -3.00 -5.30 19.32
CA LEU A 44 -3.79 -4.09 19.53
C LEU A 44 -5.09 -4.41 20.27
N SER A 45 -5.45 -3.58 21.23
CA SER A 45 -6.70 -3.73 21.98
C SER A 45 -7.27 -2.38 22.40
N TYR A 46 -8.60 -2.30 22.46
CA TYR A 46 -9.31 -1.22 23.14
C TYR A 46 -9.74 -1.68 24.52
N ARG A 47 -9.41 -0.91 25.57
CA ARG A 47 -9.73 -1.22 26.96
C ARG A 47 -10.16 0.05 27.68
N GLU A 48 -11.43 0.13 28.06
CA GLU A 48 -11.95 1.18 28.95
C GLU A 48 -11.57 2.61 28.52
N GLY A 49 -11.74 2.93 27.24
CA GLY A 49 -11.42 4.26 26.70
C GLY A 49 -9.98 4.44 26.23
N ARG A 50 -9.11 3.43 26.35
CA ARG A 50 -7.69 3.48 26.00
C ARG A 50 -7.36 2.53 24.87
N VAL A 51 -6.44 2.95 24.00
CA VAL A 51 -5.90 2.14 22.90
C VAL A 51 -4.56 1.58 23.34
N ILE A 52 -4.53 0.29 23.64
CA ILE A 52 -3.37 -0.39 24.22
C ILE A 52 -2.76 -1.34 23.19
N ALA A 53 -1.45 -1.24 22.99
CA ALA A 53 -0.65 -2.22 22.29
C ALA A 53 0.23 -3.00 23.26
N ARG A 54 0.25 -4.34 23.13
CA ARG A 54 1.18 -5.19 23.87
C ARG A 54 2.36 -5.53 22.97
N GLY A 55 3.51 -4.97 23.25
CA GLY A 55 4.65 -5.08 22.36
C GLY A 55 5.99 -4.90 23.07
N TRP A 56 6.98 -4.48 22.34
CA TRP A 56 8.37 -4.42 22.80
C TRP A 56 9.06 -3.12 22.37
N PRO A 57 9.90 -2.52 23.21
CA PRO A 57 10.92 -1.60 22.74
C PRO A 57 11.78 -2.29 21.66
N LEU A 58 12.03 -1.58 20.56
CA LEU A 58 12.71 -2.11 19.39
C LEU A 58 14.00 -1.37 19.11
N THR A 59 15.02 -2.12 18.76
CA THR A 59 16.24 -1.60 18.12
C THR A 59 16.48 -2.40 16.84
N VAL A 60 16.76 -1.71 15.74
CA VAL A 60 17.02 -2.34 14.43
C VAL A 60 18.48 -2.13 13.98
N ARG A 61 18.98 -3.06 13.17
CA ARG A 61 20.30 -2.97 12.54
C ARG A 61 20.33 -3.76 11.24
N ARG A 62 21.08 -3.29 10.26
CA ARG A 62 21.16 -3.97 8.95
C ARG A 62 22.18 -5.12 8.99
N GLU A 63 21.80 -6.19 9.67
CA GLU A 63 22.60 -7.43 9.82
C GLU A 63 21.70 -8.64 9.56
N GLN A 64 22.00 -9.40 8.51
CA GLN A 64 21.17 -10.55 8.11
C GLN A 64 21.13 -11.62 9.21
N GLY A 65 19.92 -12.03 9.61
CA GLY A 65 19.69 -13.02 10.67
C GLY A 65 19.85 -12.47 12.10
N ASN A 66 20.23 -11.19 12.25
CA ASN A 66 20.35 -10.50 13.54
C ASN A 66 19.90 -9.03 13.42
N HIS A 67 18.81 -8.77 12.71
CA HIS A 67 18.42 -7.44 12.29
C HIS A 67 17.62 -6.64 13.31
N PHE A 68 17.23 -7.23 14.43
CA PHE A 68 16.52 -6.54 15.51
C PHE A 68 16.92 -7.02 16.90
N THR A 69 16.58 -6.23 17.90
CA THR A 69 16.59 -6.61 19.32
C THR A 69 15.29 -6.11 19.94
N LEU A 70 14.60 -6.97 20.65
CA LEU A 70 13.39 -6.64 21.43
C LEU A 70 13.78 -6.48 22.90
N GLY A 71 13.25 -5.42 23.53
CA GLY A 71 13.36 -5.20 24.96
C GLY A 71 12.33 -6.06 25.74
N GLU A 72 12.06 -5.67 26.98
CA GLU A 72 11.04 -6.32 27.81
C GLU A 72 9.64 -6.04 27.25
N ARG A 73 8.81 -7.10 27.15
CA ARG A 73 7.44 -6.99 26.66
C ARG A 73 6.59 -6.22 27.63
N GLN A 74 5.82 -5.25 27.16
CA GLN A 74 4.99 -4.39 27.98
C GLN A 74 3.70 -3.97 27.27
N ASP A 75 2.70 -3.56 28.06
CA ASP A 75 1.52 -2.86 27.56
C ASP A 75 1.85 -1.38 27.43
N MET A 76 1.56 -0.79 26.26
CA MET A 76 1.76 0.61 25.95
C MET A 76 0.43 1.26 25.61
N ASP A 77 0.11 2.37 26.26
CA ASP A 77 -0.97 3.24 25.78
C ASP A 77 -0.49 4.00 24.56
N LEU A 78 -1.13 3.78 23.43
CA LEU A 78 -0.72 4.42 22.19
C LEU A 78 -1.00 5.94 22.18
N ALA A 79 -1.86 6.43 23.08
CA ALA A 79 -2.03 7.87 23.28
C ALA A 79 -0.79 8.55 23.89
N ASP A 80 0.14 7.79 24.50
CA ASP A 80 1.42 8.31 25.04
C ASP A 80 2.54 8.37 23.97
N MET A 81 2.23 7.94 22.73
CA MET A 81 3.15 7.96 21.59
C MET A 81 2.96 9.24 20.77
N ASP A 82 4.03 9.70 20.13
CA ASP A 82 3.95 10.81 19.18
C ASP A 82 3.44 10.36 17.81
N VAL A 83 3.83 9.14 17.39
CA VAL A 83 3.51 8.58 16.09
C VAL A 83 3.16 7.11 16.22
N VAL A 84 2.13 6.67 15.51
CA VAL A 84 1.85 5.25 15.24
C VAL A 84 1.95 5.00 13.74
N TRP A 85 2.87 4.13 13.34
CA TRP A 85 2.96 3.63 11.98
C TRP A 85 2.02 2.45 11.78
N LEU A 86 1.00 2.66 10.94
CA LEU A 86 0.09 1.60 10.47
C LEU A 86 0.71 0.94 9.24
N ARG A 87 1.46 -0.13 9.46
CA ARG A 87 2.20 -0.88 8.44
C ARG A 87 1.79 -2.35 8.37
N GLN A 88 0.60 -2.66 8.85
CA GLN A 88 -0.01 -3.96 8.69
C GLN A 88 -0.16 -4.30 7.21
N ASP A 89 0.28 -5.49 6.81
CA ASP A 89 0.08 -5.99 5.47
C ASP A 89 -1.37 -6.46 5.25
N PRO A 90 -1.85 -6.52 4.00
CA PRO A 90 -3.14 -7.14 3.68
C PRO A 90 -3.24 -8.57 4.24
N PRO A 91 -4.46 -9.11 4.43
CA PRO A 91 -5.69 -8.76 3.69
C PRO A 91 -6.39 -7.49 4.21
N PHE A 92 -6.97 -6.72 3.29
CA PHE A 92 -7.83 -5.58 3.61
C PHE A 92 -9.26 -6.10 3.86
N ASP A 93 -9.47 -6.57 5.07
CA ASP A 93 -10.69 -7.22 5.54
C ASP A 93 -11.28 -6.50 6.77
N MET A 94 -12.30 -7.08 7.40
CA MET A 94 -12.91 -6.50 8.60
C MET A 94 -11.95 -6.44 9.79
N GLY A 95 -10.92 -7.30 9.85
CA GLY A 95 -9.85 -7.23 10.84
C GLY A 95 -9.02 -5.96 10.64
N TYR A 96 -8.60 -5.71 9.40
CA TYR A 96 -7.89 -4.49 9.02
C TYR A 96 -8.73 -3.23 9.30
N ILE A 97 -10.00 -3.23 8.85
CA ILE A 97 -10.94 -2.12 9.07
C ILE A 97 -11.12 -1.85 10.57
N THR A 98 -11.25 -2.90 11.40
CA THR A 98 -11.38 -2.76 12.86
C THR A 98 -10.13 -2.13 13.48
N THR A 99 -8.94 -2.54 13.04
CA THR A 99 -7.67 -1.92 13.45
C THR A 99 -7.67 -0.41 13.17
N THR A 100 -8.08 0.00 11.97
CA THR A 100 -8.14 1.42 11.62
C THR A 100 -9.14 2.20 12.48
N HIS A 101 -10.28 1.60 12.84
CA HIS A 101 -11.25 2.23 13.76
C HIS A 101 -10.68 2.42 15.18
N ILE A 102 -9.91 1.46 15.67
CA ILE A 102 -9.29 1.56 17.01
C ILE A 102 -8.22 2.65 16.99
N LEU A 103 -7.35 2.68 15.97
CA LEU A 103 -6.29 3.68 15.85
C LEU A 103 -6.83 5.10 15.60
N ASP A 104 -7.98 5.24 14.94
CA ASP A 104 -8.66 6.51 14.72
C ASP A 104 -9.07 7.22 16.04
N MET A 105 -9.26 6.45 17.12
CA MET A 105 -9.62 7.01 18.44
C MET A 105 -8.52 7.87 19.08
N ILE A 106 -7.28 7.70 18.65
CA ILE A 106 -6.13 8.47 19.16
C ILE A 106 -5.60 9.49 18.15
N HIS A 107 -6.06 9.40 16.90
CA HIS A 107 -5.69 10.35 15.84
C HIS A 107 -6.58 11.60 15.93
N PRO A 108 -6.04 12.83 15.74
CA PRO A 108 -4.66 13.17 15.36
C PRO A 108 -3.74 13.49 16.56
N ASP A 109 -4.19 13.39 17.81
CA ASP A 109 -3.38 13.71 18.99
C ASP A 109 -2.10 12.85 19.02
N THR A 110 -2.24 11.56 18.79
CA THR A 110 -1.16 10.70 18.32
C THR A 110 -1.26 10.60 16.79
N LEU A 111 -0.22 11.01 16.08
CA LEU A 111 -0.24 10.96 14.62
C LEU A 111 -0.17 9.52 14.10
N VAL A 112 -1.27 8.99 13.60
CA VAL A 112 -1.28 7.69 12.91
C VAL A 112 -0.95 7.90 11.43
N VAL A 113 0.00 7.16 10.88
CA VAL A 113 0.47 7.27 9.49
C VAL A 113 0.24 5.95 8.74
N ASN A 114 -0.51 5.96 7.67
CA ASN A 114 -1.35 7.04 7.13
C ASN A 114 -2.60 7.22 8.00
N ASP A 115 -3.30 8.36 7.80
CA ASP A 115 -4.54 8.65 8.52
C ASP A 115 -5.52 7.46 8.43
N PRO A 116 -5.90 6.84 9.58
CA PRO A 116 -6.64 5.58 9.60
C PRO A 116 -8.07 5.70 9.09
N PHE A 117 -8.71 6.89 9.24
CA PHE A 117 -10.03 7.13 8.67
C PHE A 117 -9.97 7.02 7.15
N TRP A 118 -9.00 7.65 6.52
CA TRP A 118 -8.90 7.67 5.07
C TRP A 118 -8.28 6.39 4.49
N VAL A 119 -7.43 5.68 5.23
CA VAL A 119 -6.96 4.33 4.84
C VAL A 119 -8.14 3.40 4.61
N ARG A 120 -9.12 3.35 5.53
CA ARG A 120 -10.28 2.47 5.37
C ARG A 120 -11.29 2.96 4.33
N ASN A 121 -11.39 4.30 4.12
CA ASN A 121 -12.34 4.89 3.17
C ASN A 121 -11.77 5.06 1.76
N TYR A 122 -10.48 4.84 1.57
CA TYR A 122 -9.77 4.92 0.30
C TYR A 122 -9.10 3.59 -0.09
N PRO A 123 -9.88 2.49 -0.22
CA PRO A 123 -9.32 1.25 -0.73
C PRO A 123 -8.67 1.46 -2.09
N GLU A 124 -7.50 0.86 -2.29
CA GLU A 124 -6.56 1.15 -3.39
C GLU A 124 -7.17 1.18 -4.80
N LYS A 125 -8.17 0.30 -5.05
CA LYS A 125 -8.85 0.19 -6.36
C LYS A 125 -10.13 1.01 -6.46
N LEU A 126 -10.60 1.58 -5.33
CA LEU A 126 -11.77 2.46 -5.30
C LEU A 126 -11.38 3.93 -5.36
N LEU A 127 -10.29 4.32 -4.70
CA LEU A 127 -9.83 5.72 -4.70
C LEU A 127 -9.56 6.24 -6.12
N VAL A 128 -9.01 5.40 -7.01
CA VAL A 128 -8.74 5.77 -8.41
C VAL A 128 -9.99 6.21 -9.17
N LEU A 129 -11.18 5.76 -8.78
CA LEU A 129 -12.44 6.11 -9.45
C LEU A 129 -12.84 7.58 -9.25
N GLN A 130 -12.20 8.29 -8.32
CA GLN A 130 -12.35 9.74 -8.19
C GLN A 130 -11.63 10.52 -9.31
N PHE A 131 -10.81 9.82 -10.10
CA PHE A 131 -10.01 10.38 -11.19
C PHE A 131 -10.28 9.64 -12.51
N PRO A 132 -11.53 9.68 -13.03
CA PRO A 132 -11.92 8.87 -14.19
C PRO A 132 -11.13 9.18 -15.46
N ASP A 133 -10.63 10.40 -15.61
CA ASP A 133 -9.82 10.83 -16.76
C ASP A 133 -8.38 10.29 -16.71
N LEU A 134 -7.96 9.79 -15.55
CA LEU A 134 -6.62 9.22 -15.35
C LEU A 134 -6.63 7.69 -15.38
N THR A 135 -7.80 7.05 -15.25
CA THR A 135 -7.94 5.60 -15.14
C THR A 135 -8.35 4.96 -16.46
N PRO A 136 -7.98 3.70 -16.73
CA PRO A 136 -8.54 2.99 -17.88
C PRO A 136 -10.05 2.79 -17.68
N PRO A 137 -10.82 2.50 -18.75
CA PRO A 137 -12.21 2.08 -18.60
C PRO A 137 -12.33 0.99 -17.53
N THR A 138 -13.09 1.29 -16.49
CA THR A 138 -13.19 0.48 -15.27
C THR A 138 -14.64 0.30 -14.89
N MET A 139 -14.99 -0.90 -14.44
CA MET A 139 -16.31 -1.22 -13.91
C MET A 139 -16.16 -2.04 -12.63
N ILE A 140 -17.06 -1.79 -11.67
CA ILE A 140 -17.18 -2.60 -10.45
C ILE A 140 -18.59 -3.12 -10.39
N ALA A 141 -18.75 -4.44 -10.41
CA ALA A 141 -20.06 -5.09 -10.42
C ALA A 141 -20.04 -6.47 -9.78
N ARG A 142 -21.21 -6.93 -9.33
CA ARG A 142 -21.47 -8.32 -8.94
C ARG A 142 -22.33 -9.04 -9.96
N ASP A 143 -23.08 -8.27 -10.76
CA ASP A 143 -24.00 -8.80 -11.76
C ASP A 143 -23.25 -9.33 -12.98
N PHE A 144 -23.55 -10.57 -13.34
CA PHE A 144 -22.89 -11.27 -14.46
C PHE A 144 -23.15 -10.58 -15.82
N GLU A 145 -24.39 -10.17 -16.09
CA GLU A 145 -24.72 -9.56 -17.39
C GLU A 145 -24.04 -8.19 -17.55
N THR A 146 -23.86 -7.47 -16.45
CA THR A 146 -23.10 -6.21 -16.42
C THR A 146 -21.62 -6.46 -16.75
N LEU A 147 -20.98 -7.48 -16.13
CA LEU A 147 -19.60 -7.87 -16.44
C LEU A 147 -19.44 -8.33 -17.88
N LYS A 148 -20.37 -9.11 -18.39
CA LYS A 148 -20.39 -9.60 -19.76
C LYS A 148 -20.56 -8.46 -20.79
N SER A 149 -21.42 -7.49 -20.50
CA SER A 149 -21.60 -6.29 -21.34
C SER A 149 -20.31 -5.46 -21.40
N PHE A 150 -19.61 -5.29 -20.27
CA PHE A 150 -18.33 -4.58 -20.23
C PHE A 150 -17.28 -5.29 -21.08
N LYS A 151 -17.13 -6.64 -20.94
CA LYS A 151 -16.22 -7.42 -21.77
C LYS A 151 -16.56 -7.28 -23.26
N HIS A 152 -17.84 -7.34 -23.61
CA HIS A 152 -18.29 -7.19 -25.00
C HIS A 152 -17.92 -5.81 -25.58
N THR A 153 -18.01 -4.76 -24.76
CA THR A 153 -17.68 -3.38 -25.19
C THR A 153 -16.18 -3.15 -25.35
N HIS A 154 -15.36 -3.73 -24.45
CA HIS A 154 -13.94 -3.39 -24.35
C HIS A 154 -13.00 -4.49 -24.90
N GLY A 155 -13.51 -5.67 -25.29
CA GLY A 155 -12.72 -6.79 -25.79
C GLY A 155 -11.91 -7.44 -24.67
N ASP A 156 -10.58 -7.28 -24.73
CA ASP A 156 -9.66 -7.76 -23.70
C ASP A 156 -9.84 -6.98 -22.39
N ILE A 157 -10.07 -7.69 -21.30
CA ILE A 157 -10.22 -7.11 -19.97
C ILE A 157 -9.36 -7.82 -18.92
N ILE A 158 -9.08 -7.13 -17.83
CA ILE A 158 -8.61 -7.69 -16.57
C ILE A 158 -9.81 -7.82 -15.63
N LEU A 159 -10.00 -9.02 -15.08
CA LEU A 159 -10.97 -9.28 -14.01
C LEU A 159 -10.21 -9.63 -12.73
N LYS A 160 -10.53 -8.97 -11.62
CA LYS A 160 -9.84 -9.18 -10.34
C LYS A 160 -10.74 -8.91 -9.14
N PRO A 161 -10.47 -9.49 -7.94
CA PRO A 161 -11.14 -9.15 -6.70
C PRO A 161 -10.88 -7.68 -6.35
N LEU A 162 -11.91 -6.99 -5.83
CA LEU A 162 -11.81 -5.57 -5.48
C LEU A 162 -10.78 -5.32 -4.37
N TYR A 163 -10.76 -6.18 -3.34
CA TYR A 163 -9.86 -6.06 -2.19
C TYR A 163 -8.68 -7.06 -2.24
N GLY A 164 -8.43 -7.68 -3.39
CA GLY A 164 -7.27 -8.55 -3.59
C GLY A 164 -5.96 -7.75 -3.65
N ASN A 165 -4.87 -8.36 -3.23
CA ASN A 165 -3.54 -7.77 -3.18
C ASN A 165 -2.48 -8.70 -3.82
N GLY A 166 -1.27 -8.19 -4.08
CA GLY A 166 -0.13 -8.99 -4.53
C GLY A 166 -0.31 -9.70 -5.89
N GLY A 167 -1.32 -9.34 -6.67
CA GLY A 167 -1.63 -9.99 -7.96
C GLY A 167 -2.46 -11.28 -7.84
N ALA A 168 -2.93 -11.63 -6.63
CA ALA A 168 -3.78 -12.80 -6.45
C ALA A 168 -5.17 -12.62 -7.11
N GLY A 169 -5.62 -13.62 -7.84
CA GLY A 169 -6.95 -13.59 -8.48
C GLY A 169 -7.08 -12.62 -9.66
N VAL A 170 -5.97 -12.18 -10.25
CA VAL A 170 -5.96 -11.33 -11.45
C VAL A 170 -6.01 -12.21 -12.69
N PHE A 171 -7.04 -12.05 -13.50
CA PHE A 171 -7.23 -12.81 -14.76
C PHE A 171 -7.35 -11.87 -15.94
N ARG A 172 -6.56 -12.13 -16.98
CA ARG A 172 -6.80 -11.55 -18.29
C ARG A 172 -7.79 -12.43 -19.04
N LEU A 173 -8.85 -11.82 -19.56
CA LEU A 173 -9.83 -12.43 -20.44
C LEU A 173 -9.74 -11.75 -21.79
N ASP A 174 -9.18 -12.43 -22.78
CA ASP A 174 -9.16 -11.92 -24.14
C ASP A 174 -10.56 -11.93 -24.77
N GLU A 175 -10.72 -11.33 -25.93
CA GLU A 175 -12.01 -11.20 -26.62
C GLU A 175 -12.71 -12.54 -26.76
N ASN A 176 -11.99 -13.62 -27.03
CA ASN A 176 -12.54 -14.96 -27.31
C ASN A 176 -12.64 -15.83 -26.05
N ASP A 177 -12.15 -15.38 -24.90
CA ASP A 177 -12.17 -16.16 -23.67
C ASP A 177 -13.60 -16.40 -23.18
N ARG A 178 -13.90 -17.68 -22.87
CA ARG A 178 -15.22 -18.16 -22.45
C ARG A 178 -15.32 -18.42 -20.95
N ASN A 179 -14.25 -18.11 -20.17
CA ASN A 179 -14.19 -18.43 -18.75
C ASN A 179 -14.89 -17.40 -17.85
N LEU A 180 -15.41 -16.29 -18.39
CA LEU A 180 -16.02 -15.22 -17.57
C LEU A 180 -17.11 -15.75 -16.63
N ALA A 181 -17.99 -16.66 -17.11
CA ALA A 181 -19.05 -17.24 -16.28
C ALA A 181 -18.47 -18.10 -15.14
N SER A 182 -17.51 -18.98 -15.45
CA SER A 182 -16.87 -19.85 -14.45
C SER A 182 -16.10 -19.05 -13.41
N LEU A 183 -15.41 -17.97 -13.81
CA LEU A 183 -14.71 -17.08 -12.88
C LEU A 183 -15.68 -16.30 -12.01
N HIS A 184 -16.79 -15.79 -12.58
CA HIS A 184 -17.83 -15.14 -11.81
C HIS A 184 -18.42 -16.08 -10.75
N GLU A 185 -18.76 -17.32 -11.09
CA GLU A 185 -19.26 -18.33 -10.16
C GLU A 185 -18.21 -18.65 -9.06
N LEU A 186 -16.94 -18.82 -9.45
CA LEU A 186 -15.85 -19.06 -8.51
C LEU A 186 -15.74 -17.95 -7.48
N PHE A 187 -15.67 -16.69 -7.92
CA PHE A 187 -15.56 -15.56 -7.03
C PHE A 187 -16.80 -15.35 -6.17
N ALA A 188 -18.00 -15.52 -6.73
CA ALA A 188 -19.25 -15.43 -5.99
C ALA A 188 -19.38 -16.51 -4.90
N GLY A 189 -18.74 -17.68 -5.10
CA GLY A 189 -18.67 -18.74 -4.11
C GLY A 189 -17.68 -18.49 -2.95
N ILE A 190 -16.68 -17.64 -3.17
CA ILE A 190 -15.64 -17.32 -2.18
C ILE A 190 -16.00 -16.04 -1.42
N ASN A 191 -16.42 -14.99 -2.12
CA ASN A 191 -16.60 -13.65 -1.58
C ASN A 191 -17.97 -13.06 -1.91
N ARG A 192 -18.41 -12.08 -1.10
CA ARG A 192 -19.60 -11.28 -1.36
C ARG A 192 -19.30 -9.94 -2.01
N GLU A 193 -18.04 -9.56 -2.07
CA GLU A 193 -17.58 -8.30 -2.63
C GLU A 193 -17.76 -8.29 -4.16
N PRO A 194 -17.96 -7.10 -4.75
CA PRO A 194 -17.96 -6.95 -6.21
C PRO A 194 -16.58 -7.30 -6.80
N LEU A 195 -16.59 -7.64 -8.08
CA LEU A 195 -15.39 -7.73 -8.90
C LEU A 195 -15.11 -6.39 -9.58
N ILE A 196 -13.85 -6.11 -9.82
CA ILE A 196 -13.42 -5.02 -10.70
C ILE A 196 -13.02 -5.60 -12.06
N ALA A 197 -13.60 -5.04 -13.12
CA ALA A 197 -13.21 -5.28 -14.49
C ALA A 197 -12.60 -4.00 -15.07
N GLN A 198 -11.43 -4.13 -15.69
CA GLN A 198 -10.73 -3.00 -16.34
C GLN A 198 -10.35 -3.39 -17.77
N LYS A 199 -10.38 -2.44 -18.70
CA LYS A 199 -9.82 -2.65 -20.03
C LYS A 199 -8.36 -3.09 -19.90
N PHE A 200 -7.97 -4.13 -20.62
CA PHE A 200 -6.59 -4.58 -20.64
C PHE A 200 -5.68 -3.52 -21.29
N LEU A 201 -4.57 -3.25 -20.65
CA LEU A 201 -3.55 -2.31 -21.12
C LEU A 201 -2.34 -3.11 -21.65
N PRO A 202 -2.11 -3.18 -22.97
CA PRO A 202 -0.98 -3.93 -23.54
C PRO A 202 0.39 -3.45 -23.05
N ASP A 203 0.47 -2.18 -22.66
CA ASP A 203 1.68 -1.54 -22.13
C ASP A 203 2.22 -2.18 -20.86
N VAL A 204 1.43 -3.03 -20.17
CA VAL A 204 1.90 -3.82 -19.02
C VAL A 204 3.09 -4.71 -19.38
N SER A 205 3.23 -5.10 -20.66
CA SER A 205 4.40 -5.84 -21.15
C SER A 205 5.71 -5.07 -21.02
N ASN A 206 5.65 -3.72 -21.02
CA ASN A 206 6.78 -2.83 -20.81
C ASN A 206 7.02 -2.54 -19.31
N GLY A 207 6.09 -2.98 -18.46
CA GLY A 207 6.12 -2.84 -17.02
C GLY A 207 4.91 -2.10 -16.46
N ASP A 208 4.79 -2.20 -15.16
CA ASP A 208 3.84 -1.51 -14.30
C ASP A 208 4.65 -0.63 -13.34
N LYS A 209 4.57 0.67 -13.55
CA LYS A 209 5.38 1.62 -12.82
C LYS A 209 4.80 1.88 -11.43
N ARG A 210 5.58 1.60 -10.36
CA ARG A 210 5.29 2.05 -9.01
C ARG A 210 5.91 3.41 -8.79
N VAL A 211 5.10 4.47 -8.71
CA VAL A 211 5.54 5.80 -8.29
C VAL A 211 5.32 5.95 -6.79
N ILE A 212 6.35 6.41 -6.09
CA ILE A 212 6.29 6.69 -4.65
C ILE A 212 6.01 8.16 -4.45
N LEU A 213 4.99 8.46 -3.62
CA LEU A 213 4.66 9.81 -3.19
C LEU A 213 4.87 9.94 -1.68
N VAL A 214 5.43 11.08 -1.28
CA VAL A 214 5.53 11.50 0.12
C VAL A 214 4.84 12.84 0.26
N ASP A 215 3.85 12.90 1.14
CA ASP A 215 3.04 14.10 1.36
C ASP A 215 2.44 14.68 0.07
N GLY A 216 1.98 13.80 -0.82
CA GLY A 216 1.39 14.13 -2.11
C GLY A 216 2.38 14.53 -3.21
N GLU A 217 3.69 14.55 -2.93
CA GLU A 217 4.73 14.87 -3.91
C GLU A 217 5.45 13.61 -4.41
N PRO A 218 5.67 13.44 -5.73
CA PRO A 218 6.40 12.29 -6.24
C PRO A 218 7.88 12.37 -5.86
N VAL A 219 8.42 11.27 -5.34
CA VAL A 219 9.83 11.19 -4.94
C VAL A 219 10.67 10.27 -5.83
N GLY A 220 10.03 9.47 -6.68
CA GLY A 220 10.68 8.62 -7.65
C GLY A 220 9.81 7.43 -8.06
N ALA A 221 10.32 6.58 -8.93
CA ALA A 221 9.60 5.43 -9.45
C ALA A 221 10.49 4.21 -9.67
N ILE A 222 9.88 3.02 -9.62
CA ILE A 222 10.45 1.76 -10.09
C ILE A 222 9.53 1.15 -11.14
N ASN A 223 10.09 0.52 -12.16
CA ASN A 223 9.33 -0.25 -13.12
C ASN A 223 9.31 -1.73 -12.70
N ARG A 224 8.14 -2.34 -12.62
CA ARG A 224 7.97 -3.76 -12.31
C ARG A 224 7.66 -4.49 -13.61
N VAL A 225 8.66 -5.15 -14.18
CA VAL A 225 8.53 -5.86 -15.46
C VAL A 225 8.04 -7.27 -15.20
N PRO A 226 6.91 -7.70 -15.81
CA PRO A 226 6.41 -9.06 -15.67
C PRO A 226 7.43 -10.11 -16.08
N ALA A 227 7.37 -11.30 -15.47
CA ALA A 227 8.11 -12.46 -15.96
C ALA A 227 7.60 -12.90 -17.35
N ALA A 228 8.44 -13.57 -18.12
CA ALA A 228 8.05 -14.03 -19.47
C ALA A 228 6.80 -14.92 -19.41
N GLY A 229 5.75 -14.56 -20.16
CA GLY A 229 4.48 -15.28 -20.20
C GLY A 229 3.52 -14.96 -19.04
N GLU A 230 3.90 -14.05 -18.12
CA GLU A 230 3.04 -13.59 -17.03
C GLU A 230 2.44 -12.21 -17.39
N THR A 231 1.21 -11.97 -16.96
CA THR A 231 0.53 -10.68 -17.13
C THR A 231 0.68 -9.79 -15.88
N ARG A 232 0.98 -10.40 -14.73
CA ARG A 232 1.12 -9.70 -13.44
C ARG A 232 2.55 -9.23 -13.24
N SER A 233 2.71 -8.00 -12.81
CA SER A 233 4.00 -7.31 -12.62
C SER A 233 4.46 -7.24 -11.16
N ASN A 234 3.60 -7.64 -10.22
CA ASN A 234 3.91 -7.56 -8.79
C ASN A 234 5.18 -8.36 -8.44
N MET A 235 6.05 -7.80 -7.61
CA MET A 235 7.30 -8.46 -7.20
C MET A 235 7.06 -9.81 -6.49
N HIS A 236 5.97 -9.95 -5.74
CA HIS A 236 5.58 -11.21 -5.08
C HIS A 236 5.29 -12.38 -6.05
N VAL A 237 4.94 -12.09 -7.29
CA VAL A 237 4.70 -13.11 -8.33
C VAL A 237 5.81 -13.17 -9.37
N GLY A 238 6.99 -12.64 -9.06
CA GLY A 238 8.19 -12.72 -9.90
C GLY A 238 8.42 -11.52 -10.81
N GLY A 239 7.68 -10.44 -10.64
CA GLY A 239 7.97 -9.16 -11.30
C GLY A 239 9.36 -8.65 -10.94
N ARG A 240 10.12 -8.20 -11.94
CA ARG A 240 11.49 -7.72 -11.76
C ARG A 240 11.51 -6.20 -11.66
N PRO A 241 12.04 -5.62 -10.56
CA PRO A 241 12.19 -4.17 -10.46
C PRO A 241 13.33 -3.67 -11.36
N GLU A 242 13.06 -2.61 -12.10
CA GLU A 242 14.03 -1.94 -12.96
C GLU A 242 14.01 -0.42 -12.70
N LYS A 243 15.15 0.23 -12.94
CA LYS A 243 15.24 1.69 -12.85
C LYS A 243 14.39 2.35 -13.92
N ILE A 244 13.61 3.35 -13.55
CA ILE A 244 12.85 4.19 -14.48
C ILE A 244 12.75 5.62 -13.95
N GLY A 245 12.67 6.59 -14.86
CA GLY A 245 12.36 7.98 -14.52
C GLY A 245 10.86 8.27 -14.59
N LEU A 246 10.44 9.36 -13.97
CA LEU A 246 9.09 9.90 -14.12
C LEU A 246 8.93 10.56 -15.49
N THR A 247 7.83 10.27 -16.17
CA THR A 247 7.43 10.94 -17.42
C THR A 247 6.59 12.18 -17.11
N GLU A 248 6.34 13.03 -18.11
CA GLU A 248 5.41 14.17 -17.96
C GLU A 248 4.02 13.68 -17.54
N ARG A 249 3.55 12.55 -18.10
CA ARG A 249 2.26 11.95 -17.73
C ARG A 249 2.22 11.48 -16.26
N ASP A 250 3.29 10.88 -15.76
CA ASP A 250 3.38 10.53 -14.34
C ASP A 250 3.26 11.76 -13.44
N LEU A 251 3.92 12.86 -13.83
CA LEU A 251 3.84 14.12 -13.08
C LEU A 251 2.46 14.75 -13.14
N GLU A 252 1.76 14.69 -14.28
CA GLU A 252 0.35 15.12 -14.38
C GLU A 252 -0.55 14.31 -13.45
N ILE A 253 -0.41 12.97 -13.43
CA ILE A 253 -1.15 12.09 -12.53
C ILE A 253 -0.87 12.48 -11.07
N CYS A 254 0.41 12.61 -10.69
CA CYS A 254 0.79 12.97 -9.34
C CYS A 254 0.25 14.35 -8.93
N ALA A 255 0.31 15.35 -9.82
CA ALA A 255 -0.22 16.69 -9.57
C ALA A 255 -1.74 16.70 -9.37
N ALA A 256 -2.47 15.81 -10.06
CA ALA A 256 -3.92 15.71 -9.92
C ALA A 256 -4.34 15.07 -8.59
N ILE A 257 -3.63 14.01 -8.14
CA ILE A 257 -4.00 13.27 -6.94
C ILE A 257 -3.35 13.81 -5.66
N GLY A 258 -2.17 14.42 -5.75
CA GLY A 258 -1.35 14.87 -4.63
C GLY A 258 -2.08 15.76 -3.63
N PRO A 259 -2.81 16.80 -4.06
CA PRO A 259 -3.59 17.67 -3.16
C PRO A 259 -4.58 16.90 -2.28
N LEU A 260 -5.31 15.92 -2.86
CA LEU A 260 -6.24 15.07 -2.12
C LEU A 260 -5.51 14.21 -1.09
N LEU A 261 -4.41 13.58 -1.47
CA LEU A 261 -3.63 12.72 -0.57
C LEU A 261 -3.09 13.52 0.62
N ARG A 262 -2.57 14.72 0.38
CA ARG A 262 -2.06 15.61 1.42
C ARG A 262 -3.17 16.07 2.36
N GLU A 263 -4.30 16.53 1.82
CA GLU A 263 -5.48 16.93 2.60
C GLU A 263 -5.98 15.82 3.53
N LYS A 264 -5.93 14.58 3.04
CA LYS A 264 -6.40 13.39 3.75
C LYS A 264 -5.32 12.68 4.58
N GLY A 265 -4.19 13.33 4.85
CA GLY A 265 -3.15 12.77 5.71
C GLY A 265 -2.50 11.48 5.20
N GLN A 266 -2.55 11.24 3.87
CA GLN A 266 -1.93 10.10 3.24
C GLN A 266 -0.47 10.42 2.93
N ILE A 267 0.38 10.31 3.95
CA ILE A 267 1.78 10.77 3.90
C ILE A 267 2.65 9.89 3.01
N PHE A 268 2.49 8.57 3.10
CA PHE A 268 3.27 7.62 2.32
C PHE A 268 2.35 6.80 1.41
N VAL A 269 2.46 7.00 0.11
CA VAL A 269 1.59 6.42 -0.90
C VAL A 269 2.41 5.85 -2.04
N GLY A 270 1.99 4.69 -2.55
CA GLY A 270 2.47 4.14 -3.81
C GLY A 270 1.35 4.13 -4.83
N ILE A 271 1.59 4.65 -6.04
CA ILE A 271 0.62 4.53 -7.12
C ILE A 271 1.15 3.62 -8.22
N ASP A 272 0.25 2.97 -8.91
CA ASP A 272 0.58 2.07 -10.01
C ASP A 272 0.11 2.67 -11.33
N VAL A 273 1.04 2.79 -12.30
CA VAL A 273 0.80 3.39 -13.61
C VAL A 273 1.23 2.44 -14.72
N ILE A 274 0.30 2.10 -15.62
CA ILE A 274 0.57 1.29 -16.81
C ILE A 274 0.31 2.14 -18.04
N GLY A 275 1.35 2.37 -18.86
CA GLY A 275 1.28 3.34 -19.95
C GLY A 275 0.91 4.73 -19.41
N ASP A 276 -0.20 5.29 -19.87
CA ASP A 276 -0.70 6.61 -19.50
C ASP A 276 -1.78 6.57 -18.38
N TYR A 277 -2.03 5.39 -17.79
CA TYR A 277 -3.16 5.18 -16.89
C TYR A 277 -2.77 4.85 -15.47
N LEU A 278 -3.39 5.55 -14.53
CA LEU A 278 -3.39 5.24 -13.11
C LEU A 278 -4.29 4.02 -12.85
N THR A 279 -3.75 2.97 -12.26
CA THR A 279 -4.49 1.72 -12.01
C THR A 279 -4.82 1.47 -10.55
N GLU A 280 -3.97 1.93 -9.62
CA GLU A 280 -4.14 1.77 -8.16
C GLU A 280 -3.49 2.93 -7.40
N ILE A 281 -4.06 3.29 -6.23
CA ILE A 281 -3.49 4.23 -5.26
C ILE A 281 -3.36 3.48 -3.93
N ASN A 282 -2.16 3.05 -3.60
CA ASN A 282 -1.89 2.20 -2.44
C ASN A 282 -1.56 3.06 -1.21
N VAL A 283 -2.50 3.13 -0.25
CA VAL A 283 -2.40 3.93 0.98
C VAL A 283 -2.16 3.08 2.23
N THR A 284 -2.24 1.75 2.15
CA THR A 284 -2.10 0.81 3.27
C THR A 284 -0.64 0.58 3.63
N SER A 285 0.03 -0.34 2.95
CA SER A 285 1.44 -0.69 3.19
C SER A 285 2.27 -0.67 1.90
N PRO A 286 2.40 0.48 1.17
CA PRO A 286 3.15 0.52 -0.06
C PRO A 286 4.61 0.11 0.17
N THR A 287 5.18 -0.57 -0.84
CA THR A 287 6.55 -1.07 -0.88
C THR A 287 7.32 -0.48 -2.05
N GLY A 288 8.64 -0.73 -2.12
CA GLY A 288 9.49 -0.31 -3.24
C GLY A 288 10.46 0.81 -2.92
N ILE A 289 10.50 1.31 -1.66
CA ILE A 289 11.43 2.39 -1.30
C ILE A 289 12.90 1.94 -1.36
N GLN A 290 13.20 0.71 -0.96
CA GLN A 290 14.57 0.21 -0.98
C GLN A 290 15.06 -0.05 -2.41
N GLU A 291 14.19 -0.50 -3.32
CA GLU A 291 14.47 -0.59 -4.74
C GLU A 291 14.81 0.77 -5.33
N LEU A 292 13.97 1.78 -5.04
CA LEU A 292 14.18 3.14 -5.50
C LEU A 292 15.50 3.72 -4.96
N GLU A 293 15.76 3.56 -3.66
CA GLU A 293 17.03 4.00 -3.04
C GLU A 293 18.26 3.35 -3.71
N ARG A 294 18.19 2.06 -4.07
CA ARG A 294 19.28 1.36 -4.80
C ARG A 294 19.49 1.85 -6.22
N PHE A 295 18.42 2.28 -6.90
CA PHE A 295 18.50 2.66 -8.31
C PHE A 295 18.96 4.10 -8.55
N ASP A 296 18.59 5.04 -7.69
CA ASP A 296 18.90 6.46 -7.90
C ASP A 296 19.49 7.18 -6.69
N GLY A 297 19.65 6.49 -5.56
CA GLY A 297 20.24 7.05 -4.34
C GLY A 297 19.31 7.97 -3.54
N THR A 298 18.02 8.06 -3.90
CA THR A 298 17.05 8.88 -3.18
C THR A 298 16.73 8.27 -1.81
N ASN A 299 17.04 8.95 -0.71
CA ASN A 299 16.64 8.51 0.62
C ASN A 299 15.15 8.82 0.85
N VAL A 300 14.29 7.87 0.47
CA VAL A 300 12.84 8.02 0.59
C VAL A 300 12.40 8.01 2.05
N ALA A 301 13.01 7.18 2.87
CA ALA A 301 12.69 7.10 4.30
C ALA A 301 12.98 8.43 5.02
N GLU A 302 14.04 9.12 4.64
CA GLU A 302 14.34 10.48 5.15
C GLU A 302 13.21 11.48 4.83
N LYS A 303 12.74 11.48 3.56
CA LYS A 303 11.64 12.37 3.14
C LYS A 303 10.36 12.10 3.91
N ILE A 304 10.05 10.81 4.13
CA ILE A 304 8.89 10.39 4.93
C ILE A 304 8.99 10.94 6.36
N TRP A 305 10.15 10.77 7.02
CA TRP A 305 10.34 11.28 8.38
C TRP A 305 10.33 12.80 8.45
N GLN A 306 10.87 13.50 7.45
CA GLN A 306 10.76 14.98 7.37
C GLN A 306 9.30 15.42 7.33
N ALA A 307 8.45 14.75 6.54
CA ALA A 307 7.02 15.06 6.46
C ALA A 307 6.27 14.78 7.79
N ILE A 308 6.65 13.72 8.50
CA ILE A 308 6.08 13.36 9.81
C ILE A 308 6.50 14.38 10.88
N GLU A 309 7.81 14.65 10.97
CA GLU A 309 8.36 15.59 11.94
C GLU A 309 7.77 16.99 11.78
N ALA A 310 7.55 17.43 10.53
CA ALA A 310 6.90 18.72 10.25
C ALA A 310 5.45 18.80 10.77
N ARG A 311 4.76 17.66 10.89
CA ARG A 311 3.40 17.61 11.47
C ARG A 311 3.38 17.50 12.99
N ARG A 312 4.51 17.18 13.60
CA ARG A 312 4.68 17.08 15.07
C ARG A 312 5.44 18.24 15.68
N ALA A 313 5.94 19.19 14.85
CA ALA A 313 6.58 20.42 15.28
C ALA A 313 5.54 21.49 15.67
#